data_9dd6bb9c9b3b21ecc009b3fb5abef647
#
_entry.id   9dd6bb9c9b3b21ecc009b3fb5abef647
#
_cell.length_a   1.000
_cell.length_b   1.000
_cell.length_c   1.000
_cell.angle_alpha   90.00
_cell.angle_beta   90.00
_cell.angle_gamma   90.00
#
_symmetry.space_group_name_H-M   'P 1'
#
loop_
_entity.id
_entity.type
_entity.pdbx_description
1 polymer ?
#
loop_
_entity_poly.entity_id
_entity_poly.type
_entity_poly.pdbx_seq_one_letter_code
_entity_poly.pdbx_strand_id
1 'polypeptide(L)'
;YYASRGLGDVYKRQDLLTAYSGQPLKIIRKSESRPVLIKNPCINVIGSVQTNMLQEVFRAEFLANGLLDRFLFVYPKNRKISGWRREERNTARPDIMNQWRTIINRILSIPCILDDKGTTVNPRIITMSDDAEEHFYEWYNGIIDAVNAIEDDADVESRKMKLNGHVARLALLFQVMKWATDSGDMQYIERDSVESAIRMIDYYEETYRRIQETIVINSIGETKEAWLSLLEDRFTSGDAVIAGRKVDMSRRTVYYALDQLCRLKHPLIEKLQHGVYRKLMTENTDAPCTIALSSCQDTVQSSQSAKVQSATTLKSEDHE
;
A
#
# COMPACT_ATOMS: atom_id res chain seq x y z
N TYR A 1 -5.21 -34.90 -4.64
CA TYR A 1 -4.81 -33.61 -4.07
C TYR A 1 -4.13 -32.68 -5.08
N TYR A 2 -3.30 -33.21 -5.99
CA TYR A 2 -2.62 -32.41 -7.02
C TYR A 2 -3.50 -32.03 -8.23
N ALA A 3 -4.48 -32.86 -8.58
CA ALA A 3 -5.40 -32.58 -9.69
C ALA A 3 -6.44 -31.49 -9.39
N SER A 4 -6.69 -31.17 -8.10
CA SER A 4 -7.61 -30.11 -7.69
C SER A 4 -6.97 -28.72 -7.61
N ARG A 5 -5.64 -28.61 -7.68
CA ARG A 5 -4.93 -27.34 -7.60
C ARG A 5 -5.15 -26.40 -8.79
N GLY A 6 -5.31 -26.93 -10.00
CA GLY A 6 -5.45 -26.07 -11.18
C GLY A 6 -6.81 -25.35 -11.26
N LEU A 7 -7.92 -26.08 -11.33
CA LEU A 7 -9.25 -25.49 -11.52
C LEU A 7 -9.80 -24.86 -10.24
N GLY A 8 -9.61 -25.50 -9.08
CA GLY A 8 -10.11 -24.96 -7.79
C GLY A 8 -9.50 -23.63 -7.40
N ASP A 9 -8.23 -23.40 -7.73
CA ASP A 9 -7.52 -22.16 -7.43
C ASP A 9 -7.91 -21.03 -8.42
N VAL A 10 -8.27 -21.36 -9.66
CA VAL A 10 -8.80 -20.41 -10.63
C VAL A 10 -10.17 -19.88 -10.17
N TYR A 11 -11.09 -20.76 -9.75
CA TYR A 11 -12.40 -20.34 -9.25
C TYR A 11 -12.30 -19.51 -7.96
N LYS A 12 -11.46 -19.91 -7.02
CA LYS A 12 -11.24 -19.15 -5.79
C LYS A 12 -10.67 -17.76 -6.05
N ARG A 13 -9.76 -17.65 -7.02
CA ARG A 13 -9.22 -16.34 -7.46
C ARG A 13 -10.32 -15.48 -8.08
N GLN A 14 -11.15 -16.06 -8.96
CA GLN A 14 -12.26 -15.33 -9.56
C GLN A 14 -13.26 -14.83 -8.50
N ASP A 15 -13.55 -15.64 -7.49
CA ASP A 15 -14.41 -15.26 -6.37
C ASP A 15 -13.83 -14.07 -5.59
N LEU A 16 -12.49 -14.05 -5.35
CA LEU A 16 -11.81 -12.92 -4.72
C LEU A 16 -11.89 -11.64 -5.56
N LEU A 17 -11.68 -11.75 -6.88
CA LEU A 17 -11.79 -10.62 -7.81
C LEU A 17 -13.22 -10.07 -7.85
N THR A 18 -14.21 -10.94 -7.85
CA THR A 18 -15.64 -10.60 -7.83
C THR A 18 -15.99 -9.91 -6.51
N ALA A 19 -15.53 -10.45 -5.37
CA ALA A 19 -15.75 -9.87 -4.05
C ALA A 19 -15.07 -8.49 -3.89
N TYR A 20 -13.86 -8.34 -4.43
CA TYR A 20 -13.18 -7.04 -4.44
C TYR A 20 -13.98 -5.96 -5.16
N SER A 21 -14.65 -6.33 -6.25
CA SER A 21 -15.50 -5.42 -7.04
C SER A 21 -16.89 -5.20 -6.43
N GLY A 22 -17.19 -5.81 -5.26
CA GLY A 22 -18.50 -5.71 -4.61
C GLY A 22 -19.63 -6.42 -5.38
N GLN A 23 -19.28 -7.24 -6.36
CA GLN A 23 -20.28 -7.96 -7.17
C GLN A 23 -20.82 -9.18 -6.42
N PRO A 24 -22.11 -9.52 -6.58
CA PRO A 24 -22.71 -10.67 -5.92
C PRO A 24 -21.96 -11.98 -6.22
N LEU A 25 -21.74 -12.77 -5.18
CA LEU A 25 -21.12 -14.10 -5.27
C LEU A 25 -22.16 -15.18 -5.18
N LYS A 26 -22.13 -16.13 -6.12
CA LYS A 26 -22.94 -17.33 -6.11
C LYS A 26 -22.06 -18.54 -5.88
N ILE A 27 -22.15 -19.13 -4.69
CA ILE A 27 -21.37 -20.31 -4.30
C ILE A 27 -22.24 -21.55 -4.44
N ILE A 28 -21.77 -22.51 -5.25
CA ILE A 28 -22.43 -23.80 -5.47
C ILE A 28 -21.55 -24.85 -4.80
N ARG A 29 -22.06 -25.51 -3.77
CA ARG A 29 -21.39 -26.63 -3.09
C ARG A 29 -22.09 -27.92 -3.45
N LYS A 30 -21.31 -28.98 -3.73
CA LYS A 30 -21.88 -30.31 -4.03
C LYS A 30 -22.68 -30.91 -2.85
N SER A 31 -22.39 -30.47 -1.62
CA SER A 31 -23.06 -30.90 -0.40
C SER A 31 -24.36 -30.17 -0.09
N GLU A 32 -24.69 -29.09 -0.83
CA GLU A 32 -25.85 -28.26 -0.55
C GLU A 32 -26.81 -28.28 -1.75
N SER A 33 -28.10 -28.50 -1.46
CA SER A 33 -29.16 -28.54 -2.51
C SER A 33 -29.47 -27.18 -3.10
N ARG A 34 -29.06 -26.08 -2.45
CA ARG A 34 -29.32 -24.71 -2.92
C ARG A 34 -28.03 -23.90 -2.95
N PRO A 35 -27.80 -23.08 -3.99
CA PRO A 35 -26.67 -22.18 -4.02
C PRO A 35 -26.78 -21.10 -2.95
N VAL A 36 -25.64 -20.75 -2.34
CA VAL A 36 -25.54 -19.59 -1.45
C VAL A 36 -25.29 -18.35 -2.30
N LEU A 37 -26.14 -17.34 -2.16
CA LEU A 37 -26.00 -16.05 -2.83
C LEU A 37 -25.60 -14.99 -1.80
N ILE A 38 -24.41 -14.41 -1.96
CA ILE A 38 -23.90 -13.28 -1.16
C ILE A 38 -24.06 -12.03 -2.02
N LYS A 39 -25.02 -11.18 -1.69
CA LYS A 39 -25.34 -10.00 -2.51
C LYS A 39 -24.30 -8.89 -2.41
N ASN A 40 -23.81 -8.61 -1.20
CA ASN A 40 -22.86 -7.56 -0.91
C ASN A 40 -21.63 -8.16 -0.19
N PRO A 41 -20.71 -8.82 -0.93
CA PRO A 41 -19.53 -9.41 -0.32
C PRO A 41 -18.58 -8.30 0.16
N CYS A 42 -18.08 -8.45 1.38
CA CYS A 42 -17.02 -7.59 1.93
C CYS A 42 -15.96 -8.49 2.56
N ILE A 43 -14.83 -8.65 1.87
CA ILE A 43 -13.74 -9.54 2.30
C ILE A 43 -12.49 -8.69 2.52
N ASN A 44 -11.91 -8.80 3.70
CA ASN A 44 -10.62 -8.22 4.03
C ASN A 44 -9.59 -9.32 4.13
N VAL A 45 -8.45 -9.14 3.45
CA VAL A 45 -7.32 -10.08 3.48
C VAL A 45 -6.12 -9.35 4.04
N ILE A 46 -5.55 -9.89 5.11
CA ILE A 46 -4.28 -9.44 5.69
C ILE A 46 -3.36 -10.62 5.86
N GLY A 47 -2.09 -10.46 5.58
CA GLY A 47 -1.10 -11.51 5.70
C GLY A 47 0.31 -10.97 5.60
N SER A 48 1.29 -11.85 5.84
CA SER A 48 2.71 -11.55 5.66
C SER A 48 3.34 -12.61 4.78
N VAL A 49 4.38 -12.22 4.06
CA VAL A 49 5.16 -13.07 3.17
C VAL A 49 6.63 -12.89 3.48
N GLN A 50 7.38 -13.99 3.53
CA GLN A 50 8.83 -13.93 3.64
C GLN A 50 9.44 -13.42 2.34
N THR A 51 10.52 -12.65 2.43
CA THR A 51 11.17 -12.03 1.24
C THR A 51 11.65 -13.04 0.20
N ASN A 52 12.10 -14.23 0.63
CA ASN A 52 12.49 -15.31 -0.28
C ASN A 52 11.31 -15.92 -1.06
N MET A 53 10.07 -15.72 -0.60
CA MET A 53 8.86 -16.20 -1.26
C MET A 53 8.25 -15.18 -2.24
N LEU A 54 8.83 -13.99 -2.36
CA LEU A 54 8.29 -12.92 -3.22
C LEU A 54 8.18 -13.37 -4.68
N GLN A 55 9.17 -14.10 -5.20
CA GLN A 55 9.14 -14.62 -6.58
C GLN A 55 7.96 -15.58 -6.82
N GLU A 56 7.55 -16.33 -5.79
CA GLU A 56 6.39 -17.23 -5.88
C GLU A 56 5.05 -16.47 -5.80
N VAL A 57 4.99 -15.40 -5.02
CA VAL A 57 3.81 -14.54 -4.93
C VAL A 57 3.62 -13.70 -6.19
N PHE A 58 4.70 -13.17 -6.74
CA PHE A 58 4.68 -12.32 -7.94
C PHE A 58 4.90 -13.13 -9.24
N ARG A 59 4.33 -14.32 -9.34
CA ARG A 59 4.34 -15.10 -10.58
C ARG A 59 3.58 -14.37 -11.69
N ALA A 60 4.02 -14.57 -12.93
CA ALA A 60 3.40 -13.98 -14.10
C ALA A 60 1.87 -14.22 -14.17
N GLU A 61 1.39 -15.38 -13.72
CA GLU A 61 -0.04 -15.72 -13.70
C GLU A 61 -0.87 -14.85 -12.73
N PHE A 62 -0.25 -14.35 -11.63
CA PHE A 62 -0.92 -13.47 -10.68
C PHE A 62 -0.86 -11.99 -11.10
N LEU A 63 0.17 -11.62 -11.83
CA LEU A 63 0.28 -10.31 -12.46
C LEU A 63 -0.73 -10.20 -13.61
N ALA A 64 -0.74 -11.17 -14.53
CA ALA A 64 -1.58 -11.15 -15.73
C ALA A 64 -3.09 -11.11 -15.45
N ASN A 65 -3.56 -11.63 -14.29
CA ASN A 65 -4.98 -11.60 -13.93
C ASN A 65 -5.38 -10.42 -13.04
N GLY A 66 -4.46 -9.50 -12.75
CA GLY A 66 -4.68 -8.31 -11.94
C GLY A 66 -5.03 -8.58 -10.48
N LEU A 67 -4.75 -9.79 -9.96
CA LEU A 67 -4.98 -10.12 -8.55
C LEU A 67 -4.08 -9.27 -7.65
N LEU A 68 -2.79 -9.18 -7.98
CA LEU A 68 -1.81 -8.42 -7.18
C LEU A 68 -2.07 -6.92 -7.21
N ASP A 69 -2.67 -6.39 -8.28
CA ASP A 69 -3.04 -4.98 -8.38
C ASP A 69 -4.11 -4.56 -7.37
N ARG A 70 -4.77 -5.52 -6.73
CA ARG A 70 -5.80 -5.32 -5.71
C ARG A 70 -5.28 -5.40 -4.28
N PHE A 71 -3.99 -5.69 -4.12
CA PHE A 71 -3.33 -5.71 -2.82
C PHE A 71 -2.44 -4.49 -2.62
N LEU A 72 -2.49 -3.95 -1.41
CA LEU A 72 -1.58 -2.92 -0.96
C LEU A 72 -0.45 -3.59 -0.17
N PHE A 73 0.77 -3.48 -0.69
CA PHE A 73 1.94 -4.13 -0.11
C PHE A 73 2.69 -3.17 0.81
N VAL A 74 3.13 -3.69 1.94
CA VAL A 74 4.01 -2.99 2.87
C VAL A 74 5.34 -3.71 2.90
N TYR A 75 6.41 -3.00 2.54
CA TYR A 75 7.77 -3.51 2.56
C TYR A 75 8.67 -2.51 3.31
N PRO A 76 8.70 -2.58 4.65
CA PRO A 76 9.44 -1.62 5.45
C PRO A 76 10.95 -1.75 5.19
N LYS A 77 11.66 -0.63 5.27
CA LYS A 77 13.12 -0.64 5.21
C LYS A 77 13.68 -1.47 6.38
N ASN A 78 14.76 -2.20 6.13
CA ASN A 78 15.44 -2.96 7.19
C ASN A 78 15.85 -2.02 8.31
N ARG A 79 15.31 -2.25 9.49
CA ARG A 79 15.73 -1.55 10.70
C ARG A 79 16.66 -2.44 11.50
N LYS A 80 17.69 -1.85 12.11
CA LYS A 80 18.51 -2.56 13.09
C LYS A 80 17.60 -3.01 14.24
N ILE A 81 17.63 -4.29 14.54
CA ILE A 81 16.87 -4.85 15.66
C ILE A 81 17.62 -4.41 16.94
N SER A 82 16.93 -3.68 17.81
CA SER A 82 17.47 -3.35 19.13
C SER A 82 17.35 -4.56 20.07
N GLY A 83 18.35 -4.74 20.93
CA GLY A 83 18.27 -5.75 21.99
C GLY A 83 17.14 -5.44 22.96
N TRP A 84 16.60 -6.47 23.58
CA TRP A 84 15.54 -6.32 24.58
C TRP A 84 16.10 -5.68 25.85
N ARG A 85 15.47 -4.62 26.33
CA ARG A 85 15.78 -3.96 27.60
C ARG A 85 14.72 -4.33 28.63
N ARG A 86 15.17 -4.62 29.87
CA ARG A 86 14.28 -5.02 30.95
C ARG A 86 13.27 -3.91 31.32
N GLU A 87 13.67 -2.66 31.15
CA GLU A 87 12.88 -1.46 31.41
C GLU A 87 11.74 -1.26 30.40
N GLU A 88 11.85 -1.86 29.21
CA GLU A 88 10.83 -1.74 28.15
C GLU A 88 9.65 -2.71 28.32
N ARG A 89 9.68 -3.58 29.34
CA ARG A 89 8.63 -4.57 29.58
C ARG A 89 7.26 -3.98 29.94
N ASN A 90 7.18 -2.71 30.33
CA ASN A 90 5.97 -2.06 30.82
C ASN A 90 5.63 -0.75 30.10
N THR A 91 5.99 -0.60 28.84
CA THR A 91 5.65 0.59 28.04
C THR A 91 4.26 0.56 27.44
N ALA A 92 3.38 -0.37 27.87
CA ALA A 92 1.97 -0.24 27.53
C ALA A 92 1.46 1.09 28.07
N ARG A 93 1.12 2.01 27.18
CA ARG A 93 0.51 3.30 27.51
C ARG A 93 -0.99 3.12 27.62
N PRO A 94 -1.54 3.00 28.85
CA PRO A 94 -2.97 2.74 29.06
C PRO A 94 -3.86 3.81 28.43
N ASP A 95 -3.38 5.05 28.42
CA ASP A 95 -4.02 6.19 27.77
C ASP A 95 -4.24 5.96 26.27
N ILE A 96 -3.19 5.56 25.53
CA ILE A 96 -3.28 5.25 24.10
C ILE A 96 -4.19 4.05 23.86
N MET A 97 -4.06 2.99 24.66
CA MET A 97 -4.90 1.80 24.52
C MET A 97 -6.38 2.10 24.76
N ASN A 98 -6.68 2.98 25.70
CA ASN A 98 -8.07 3.41 25.96
C ASN A 98 -8.61 4.29 24.84
N GLN A 99 -7.83 5.23 24.31
CA GLN A 99 -8.21 6.03 23.16
C GLN A 99 -8.50 5.12 21.94
N TRP A 100 -7.61 4.17 21.66
CA TRP A 100 -7.80 3.22 20.56
C TRP A 100 -9.07 2.37 20.74
N ARG A 101 -9.33 1.90 21.97
CA ARG A 101 -10.55 1.15 22.28
C ARG A 101 -11.80 2.00 22.07
N THR A 102 -11.77 3.28 22.43
CA THR A 102 -12.86 4.22 22.21
C THR A 102 -13.16 4.38 20.71
N ILE A 103 -12.12 4.58 19.89
CA ILE A 103 -12.25 4.70 18.43
C ILE A 103 -12.89 3.42 17.85
N ILE A 104 -12.35 2.24 18.20
CA ILE A 104 -12.87 0.97 17.69
C ILE A 104 -14.33 0.75 18.12
N ASN A 105 -14.67 1.00 19.39
CA ASN A 105 -16.03 0.84 19.86
C ASN A 105 -17.01 1.78 19.14
N ARG A 106 -16.58 3.01 18.84
CA ARG A 106 -17.38 3.97 18.09
C ARG A 106 -17.60 3.49 16.64
N ILE A 107 -16.58 2.98 15.98
CA ILE A 107 -16.73 2.40 14.65
C ILE A 107 -17.68 1.19 14.69
N LEU A 108 -17.55 0.30 15.66
CA LEU A 108 -18.41 -0.85 15.82
C LEU A 108 -19.86 -0.49 16.18
N SER A 109 -20.10 0.71 16.69
CA SER A 109 -21.46 1.21 16.99
C SER A 109 -22.20 1.72 15.74
N ILE A 110 -21.56 1.80 14.58
CA ILE A 110 -22.23 2.17 13.33
C ILE A 110 -23.31 1.13 13.02
N PRO A 111 -24.60 1.52 12.91
CA PRO A 111 -25.69 0.58 12.75
C PRO A 111 -25.60 -0.16 11.42
N CYS A 112 -25.74 -1.46 11.46
CA CYS A 112 -25.90 -2.30 10.30
C CYS A 112 -27.38 -2.27 9.86
N ILE A 113 -27.66 -1.61 8.75
CA ILE A 113 -29.01 -1.52 8.20
C ILE A 113 -29.25 -2.77 7.34
N LEU A 114 -30.33 -3.49 7.62
CA LEU A 114 -30.73 -4.66 6.83
C LEU A 114 -31.83 -4.28 5.83
N ASP A 115 -31.96 -5.09 4.78
CA ASP A 115 -33.08 -4.98 3.82
C ASP A 115 -34.43 -5.30 4.50
N ASP A 116 -35.55 -5.03 3.83
CA ASP A 116 -36.90 -5.26 4.33
C ASP A 116 -37.16 -6.71 4.77
N LYS A 117 -36.36 -7.64 4.31
CA LYS A 117 -36.42 -9.06 4.68
C LYS A 117 -35.51 -9.44 5.85
N GLY A 118 -34.71 -8.49 6.35
CA GLY A 118 -33.74 -8.73 7.43
C GLY A 118 -32.61 -9.68 7.05
N THR A 119 -32.35 -9.89 5.77
CA THR A 119 -31.43 -10.92 5.26
C THR A 119 -30.18 -10.37 4.60
N THR A 120 -30.20 -9.14 4.13
CA THR A 120 -29.08 -8.54 3.39
C THR A 120 -28.76 -7.17 3.97
N VAL A 121 -27.46 -6.90 4.15
CA VAL A 121 -27.01 -5.56 4.57
C VAL A 121 -27.31 -4.56 3.45
N ASN A 122 -27.97 -3.46 3.81
CA ASN A 122 -28.15 -2.31 2.96
C ASN A 122 -27.06 -1.27 3.29
N PRO A 123 -26.01 -1.11 2.47
CA PRO A 123 -24.90 -0.26 2.80
C PRO A 123 -25.28 1.22 2.77
N ARG A 124 -24.82 1.99 3.74
CA ARG A 124 -24.86 3.44 3.68
C ARG A 124 -23.86 3.92 2.65
N ILE A 125 -24.30 4.75 1.71
CA ILE A 125 -23.45 5.39 0.72
C ILE A 125 -23.03 6.76 1.26
N ILE A 126 -21.73 7.04 1.21
CA ILE A 126 -21.13 8.32 1.56
C ILE A 126 -20.40 8.82 0.31
N THR A 127 -20.80 9.96 -0.21
CA THR A 127 -20.19 10.60 -1.38
C THR A 127 -19.05 11.53 -0.96
N MET A 128 -18.22 11.91 -1.88
CA MET A 128 -17.23 12.98 -1.68
C MET A 128 -17.95 14.34 -1.65
N SER A 129 -17.38 15.32 -0.95
CA SER A 129 -17.73 16.73 -1.11
C SER A 129 -17.25 17.23 -2.47
N ASP A 130 -17.83 18.31 -2.99
CA ASP A 130 -17.51 18.82 -4.33
C ASP A 130 -16.01 19.13 -4.50
N ASP A 131 -15.38 19.73 -3.51
CA ASP A 131 -13.94 20.02 -3.51
C ASP A 131 -13.07 18.77 -3.38
N ALA A 132 -13.54 17.74 -2.68
CA ALA A 132 -12.89 16.45 -2.59
C ALA A 132 -12.97 15.67 -3.90
N GLU A 133 -14.13 15.73 -4.57
CA GLU A 133 -14.36 15.09 -5.86
C GLU A 133 -13.51 15.74 -6.96
N GLU A 134 -13.45 17.09 -7.00
CA GLU A 134 -12.59 17.83 -7.93
C GLU A 134 -11.13 17.43 -7.75
N HIS A 135 -10.64 17.42 -6.51
CA HIS A 135 -9.27 17.01 -6.21
C HIS A 135 -8.97 15.55 -6.59
N PHE A 136 -9.92 14.64 -6.36
CA PHE A 136 -9.81 13.25 -6.77
C PHE A 136 -9.72 13.11 -8.30
N TYR A 137 -10.52 13.87 -9.06
CA TYR A 137 -10.47 13.85 -10.53
C TYR A 137 -9.17 14.44 -11.07
N GLU A 138 -8.69 15.55 -10.52
CA GLU A 138 -7.39 16.13 -10.90
C GLU A 138 -6.25 15.10 -10.74
N TRP A 139 -6.19 14.45 -9.58
CA TRP A 139 -5.20 13.42 -9.31
C TRP A 139 -5.34 12.23 -10.29
N TYR A 140 -6.56 11.75 -10.50
CA TYR A 140 -6.78 10.57 -11.35
C TYR A 140 -6.54 10.86 -12.82
N ASN A 141 -6.87 12.05 -13.30
CA ASN A 141 -6.54 12.48 -14.66
C ASN A 141 -5.02 12.53 -14.87
N GLY A 142 -4.25 12.98 -13.88
CA GLY A 142 -2.79 12.91 -13.92
C GLY A 142 -2.26 11.46 -14.03
N ILE A 143 -2.92 10.49 -13.40
CA ILE A 143 -2.60 9.06 -13.58
C ILE A 143 -2.90 8.60 -15.01
N ILE A 144 -4.05 9.00 -15.58
CA ILE A 144 -4.44 8.66 -16.97
C ILE A 144 -3.44 9.23 -17.96
N ASP A 145 -3.05 10.50 -17.79
CA ASP A 145 -2.05 11.13 -18.66
C ASP A 145 -0.70 10.42 -18.59
N ALA A 146 -0.28 10.03 -17.38
CA ALA A 146 0.95 9.26 -17.18
C ALA A 146 0.88 7.87 -17.83
N VAL A 147 -0.26 7.20 -17.78
CA VAL A 147 -0.48 5.89 -18.43
C VAL A 147 -0.46 6.05 -19.95
N ASN A 148 -1.13 7.04 -20.50
CA ASN A 148 -1.16 7.31 -21.93
C ASN A 148 0.21 7.69 -22.52
N ALA A 149 1.14 8.16 -21.68
CA ALA A 149 2.51 8.47 -22.08
C ALA A 149 3.45 7.25 -22.09
N ILE A 150 3.02 6.11 -21.54
CA ILE A 150 3.79 4.86 -21.51
C ILE A 150 3.48 4.06 -22.77
N GLU A 151 4.51 3.71 -23.54
CA GLU A 151 4.37 2.81 -24.68
C GLU A 151 4.43 1.35 -24.19
N ASP A 152 3.34 0.58 -24.43
CA ASP A 152 3.28 -0.89 -24.35
C ASP A 152 3.66 -1.57 -23.01
N ASP A 153 3.28 -1.05 -21.84
CA ASP A 153 3.36 -1.80 -20.58
C ASP A 153 1.97 -2.05 -19.94
N ALA A 154 1.30 -3.10 -20.41
CA ALA A 154 -0.04 -3.49 -19.96
C ALA A 154 -0.12 -3.81 -18.45
N ASP A 155 0.97 -4.24 -17.80
CA ASP A 155 0.97 -4.54 -16.37
C ASP A 155 0.97 -3.24 -15.55
N VAL A 156 1.73 -2.21 -16.00
CA VAL A 156 1.73 -0.88 -15.38
C VAL A 156 0.37 -0.22 -15.55
N GLU A 157 -0.21 -0.29 -16.75
CA GLU A 157 -1.56 0.22 -17.04
C GLU A 157 -2.58 -0.45 -16.12
N SER A 158 -2.63 -1.79 -16.10
CA SER A 158 -3.57 -2.54 -15.26
C SER A 158 -3.53 -2.13 -13.79
N ARG A 159 -2.33 -1.99 -13.23
CA ARG A 159 -2.15 -1.57 -11.84
C ARG A 159 -2.61 -0.14 -11.61
N LYS A 160 -2.16 0.80 -12.44
CA LYS A 160 -2.49 2.23 -12.31
C LYS A 160 -3.99 2.47 -12.38
N MET A 161 -4.68 1.78 -13.26
CA MET A 161 -6.14 1.87 -13.41
C MET A 161 -6.93 1.30 -12.20
N LYS A 162 -6.28 0.62 -11.24
CA LYS A 162 -6.91 0.17 -9.98
C LYS A 162 -6.70 1.14 -8.81
N LEU A 163 -5.80 2.12 -8.96
CA LEU A 163 -5.46 3.05 -7.86
C LEU A 163 -6.66 3.90 -7.44
N ASN A 164 -7.55 4.28 -8.37
CA ASN A 164 -8.78 5.02 -8.07
C ASN A 164 -9.64 4.31 -7.01
N GLY A 165 -9.83 3.01 -7.16
CA GLY A 165 -10.58 2.20 -6.20
C GLY A 165 -9.89 2.08 -4.84
N HIS A 166 -8.57 2.09 -4.80
CA HIS A 166 -7.81 2.09 -3.55
C HIS A 166 -7.92 3.44 -2.84
N VAL A 167 -7.75 4.55 -3.56
CA VAL A 167 -7.90 5.90 -2.99
C VAL A 167 -9.30 6.09 -2.42
N ALA A 168 -10.35 5.73 -3.16
CA ALA A 168 -11.72 5.87 -2.69
C ALA A 168 -11.97 5.08 -1.38
N ARG A 169 -11.44 3.84 -1.27
CA ARG A 169 -11.57 3.03 -0.04
C ARG A 169 -10.78 3.61 1.13
N LEU A 170 -9.55 4.07 0.89
CA LEU A 170 -8.73 4.68 1.93
C LEU A 170 -9.31 6.02 2.39
N ALA A 171 -9.81 6.85 1.46
CA ALA A 171 -10.46 8.11 1.79
C ALA A 171 -11.70 7.90 2.68
N LEU A 172 -12.52 6.91 2.34
CA LEU A 172 -13.65 6.52 3.20
C LEU A 172 -13.17 6.05 4.59
N LEU A 173 -12.12 5.22 4.64
CA LEU A 173 -11.56 4.76 5.91
C LEU A 173 -11.06 5.93 6.77
N PHE A 174 -10.34 6.89 6.17
CA PHE A 174 -9.84 8.06 6.87
C PHE A 174 -10.98 8.96 7.36
N GLN A 175 -12.03 9.14 6.56
CA GLN A 175 -13.21 9.90 6.99
C GLN A 175 -13.93 9.24 8.18
N VAL A 176 -14.08 7.92 8.16
CA VAL A 176 -14.65 7.17 9.29
C VAL A 176 -13.76 7.29 10.54
N MET A 177 -12.44 7.28 10.38
CA MET A 177 -11.50 7.48 11.49
C MET A 177 -11.58 8.90 12.05
N LYS A 178 -11.67 9.93 11.20
CA LYS A 178 -11.91 11.32 11.61
C LYS A 178 -13.17 11.44 12.44
N TRP A 179 -14.27 10.91 11.95
CA TRP A 179 -15.52 10.88 12.70
C TRP A 179 -15.36 10.15 14.05
N ALA A 180 -14.68 9.01 14.08
CA ALA A 180 -14.48 8.23 15.29
C ALA A 180 -13.60 8.93 16.34
N THR A 181 -12.81 9.93 15.94
CA THR A 181 -11.97 10.78 16.82
C THR A 181 -12.57 12.15 17.10
N ASP A 182 -13.83 12.40 16.76
CA ASP A 182 -14.52 13.69 16.87
C ASP A 182 -13.85 14.83 16.08
N SER A 183 -13.07 14.49 15.03
CA SER A 183 -12.37 15.47 14.18
C SER A 183 -13.11 15.77 12.89
N GLY A 184 -14.27 15.14 12.63
CA GLY A 184 -15.09 15.31 11.43
C GLY A 184 -16.41 14.59 11.56
N ASP A 185 -17.22 14.63 10.51
CA ASP A 185 -18.50 13.93 10.43
C ASP A 185 -18.49 12.79 9.40
N MET A 186 -19.63 12.17 9.16
CA MET A 186 -19.84 11.12 8.18
C MET A 186 -20.85 11.52 7.11
N GLN A 187 -21.03 12.81 6.85
CA GLN A 187 -21.94 13.28 5.83
C GLN A 187 -21.32 13.14 4.44
N TYR A 188 -20.07 13.56 4.32
CA TYR A 188 -19.28 13.49 3.10
C TYR A 188 -17.86 13.00 3.41
N ILE A 189 -17.17 12.50 2.38
CA ILE A 189 -15.72 12.31 2.40
C ILE A 189 -15.10 13.67 2.07
N GLU A 190 -14.38 14.24 3.01
CA GLU A 190 -13.76 15.56 2.89
C GLU A 190 -12.43 15.49 2.13
N ARG A 191 -12.00 16.64 1.58
CA ARG A 191 -10.79 16.77 0.76
C ARG A 191 -9.53 16.24 1.44
N ASP A 192 -9.31 16.55 2.70
CA ASP A 192 -8.13 16.09 3.45
C ASP A 192 -8.07 14.57 3.65
N SER A 193 -9.24 13.91 3.70
CA SER A 193 -9.32 12.44 3.68
C SER A 193 -8.89 11.86 2.33
N VAL A 194 -9.23 12.52 1.23
CA VAL A 194 -8.78 12.16 -0.13
C VAL A 194 -7.27 12.41 -0.28
N GLU A 195 -6.76 13.56 0.15
CA GLU A 195 -5.32 13.88 0.13
C GLU A 195 -4.50 12.86 0.94
N SER A 196 -5.01 12.47 2.11
CA SER A 196 -4.37 11.47 2.95
C SER A 196 -4.35 10.10 2.28
N ALA A 197 -5.41 9.74 1.56
CA ALA A 197 -5.49 8.51 0.79
C ALA A 197 -4.49 8.51 -0.39
N ILE A 198 -4.37 9.61 -1.11
CA ILE A 198 -3.41 9.78 -2.21
C ILE A 198 -1.98 9.62 -1.69
N ARG A 199 -1.61 10.31 -0.60
CA ARG A 199 -0.27 10.15 0.03
C ARG A 199 0.01 8.72 0.46
N MET A 200 -1.01 8.01 0.94
CA MET A 200 -0.85 6.61 1.31
C MET A 200 -0.64 5.72 0.08
N ILE A 201 -1.31 6.01 -1.03
CA ILE A 201 -1.09 5.29 -2.30
C ILE A 201 0.30 5.53 -2.83
N ASP A 202 0.84 6.73 -2.76
CA ASP A 202 2.23 7.02 -3.16
C ASP A 202 3.23 6.13 -2.37
N TYR A 203 3.00 5.97 -1.07
CA TYR A 203 3.79 5.04 -0.25
C TYR A 203 3.65 3.58 -0.72
N TYR A 204 2.47 3.11 -1.06
CA TYR A 204 2.27 1.74 -1.55
C TYR A 204 2.86 1.52 -2.94
N GLU A 205 2.81 2.50 -3.82
CA GLU A 205 3.45 2.43 -5.14
C GLU A 205 4.99 2.36 -5.01
N GLU A 206 5.57 3.18 -4.14
CA GLU A 206 6.99 3.11 -3.83
C GLU A 206 7.38 1.74 -3.25
N THR A 207 6.56 1.21 -2.34
CA THR A 207 6.76 -0.12 -1.75
C THR A 207 6.68 -1.23 -2.81
N TYR A 208 5.70 -1.14 -3.71
CA TYR A 208 5.55 -2.10 -4.80
C TYR A 208 6.75 -2.10 -5.73
N ARG A 209 7.24 -0.93 -6.11
CA ARG A 209 8.45 -0.78 -6.92
C ARG A 209 9.66 -1.42 -6.26
N ARG A 210 9.87 -1.20 -4.97
CA ARG A 210 10.95 -1.82 -4.18
C ARG A 210 10.84 -3.35 -4.12
N ILE A 211 9.63 -3.88 -4.03
CA ILE A 211 9.40 -5.32 -4.09
C ILE A 211 9.81 -5.87 -5.46
N GLN A 212 9.42 -5.21 -6.53
CA GLN A 212 9.82 -5.61 -7.89
C GLN A 212 11.33 -5.59 -8.06
N GLU A 213 12.01 -4.54 -7.61
CA GLU A 213 13.49 -4.46 -7.59
C GLU A 213 14.09 -5.64 -6.81
N THR A 214 13.56 -5.95 -5.61
CA THR A 214 14.02 -7.08 -4.79
C THR A 214 13.87 -8.41 -5.51
N ILE A 215 12.75 -8.63 -6.21
CA ILE A 215 12.51 -9.86 -6.99
C ILE A 215 13.53 -9.97 -8.11
N VAL A 216 13.79 -8.88 -8.82
CA VAL A 216 14.77 -8.86 -9.91
C VAL A 216 16.17 -9.11 -9.36
N ILE A 217 16.57 -8.46 -8.27
CA ILE A 217 17.87 -8.67 -7.61
C ILE A 217 18.04 -10.14 -7.21
N ASN A 218 17.06 -10.73 -6.54
CA ASN A 218 17.09 -12.14 -6.15
C ASN A 218 17.20 -13.08 -7.37
N SER A 219 16.68 -12.67 -8.52
CA SER A 219 16.75 -13.46 -9.75
C SER A 219 18.11 -13.44 -10.44
N ILE A 220 18.92 -12.40 -10.19
CA ILE A 220 20.24 -12.26 -10.84
C ILE A 220 21.35 -13.06 -10.16
N GLY A 221 21.11 -13.55 -8.92
CA GLY A 221 22.03 -14.36 -8.14
C GLY A 221 23.01 -13.53 -7.30
N GLU A 222 23.45 -14.10 -6.18
CA GLU A 222 24.27 -13.45 -5.14
C GLU A 222 25.54 -12.77 -5.67
N THR A 223 26.23 -13.40 -6.62
CA THR A 223 27.47 -12.83 -7.18
C THR A 223 27.22 -11.53 -7.94
N LYS A 224 26.14 -11.45 -8.72
CA LYS A 224 25.80 -10.22 -9.46
C LYS A 224 25.23 -9.15 -8.53
N GLU A 225 24.50 -9.54 -7.49
CA GLU A 225 24.04 -8.62 -6.44
C GLU A 225 25.22 -7.99 -5.71
N ALA A 226 26.18 -8.81 -5.24
CA ALA A 226 27.42 -8.33 -4.62
C ALA A 226 28.23 -7.42 -5.55
N TRP A 227 28.32 -7.77 -6.84
CA TRP A 227 28.97 -6.93 -7.85
C TRP A 227 28.26 -5.58 -8.01
N LEU A 228 26.93 -5.58 -8.13
CA LEU A 228 26.13 -4.37 -8.32
C LEU A 228 26.22 -3.43 -7.11
N SER A 229 26.32 -3.96 -5.89
CA SER A 229 26.48 -3.18 -4.65
C SER A 229 27.83 -2.43 -4.58
N LEU A 230 28.87 -2.94 -5.26
CA LEU A 230 30.20 -2.31 -5.30
C LEU A 230 30.30 -1.14 -6.31
N LEU A 231 29.30 -0.95 -7.16
CA LEU A 231 29.27 0.12 -8.16
C LEU A 231 28.66 1.38 -7.54
N GLU A 232 29.12 2.55 -7.99
CA GLU A 232 28.49 3.84 -7.69
C GLU A 232 27.20 4.02 -8.52
N ASP A 233 26.41 5.04 -8.23
CA ASP A 233 25.17 5.32 -8.96
C ASP A 233 25.40 5.60 -10.43
N ARG A 234 26.48 6.30 -10.75
CA ARG A 234 26.96 6.51 -12.11
C ARG A 234 28.34 5.91 -12.24
N PHE A 235 28.50 4.96 -13.16
CA PHE A 235 29.74 4.20 -13.33
C PHE A 235 30.05 3.95 -14.80
N THR A 236 31.32 3.65 -15.07
CA THR A 236 31.77 3.26 -16.42
C THR A 236 31.85 1.73 -16.55
N SER A 237 31.92 1.24 -17.80
CA SER A 237 32.21 -0.19 -18.05
C SER A 237 33.56 -0.62 -17.48
N GLY A 238 34.51 0.31 -17.33
CA GLY A 238 35.79 0.06 -16.67
C GLY A 238 35.61 -0.20 -15.17
N ASP A 239 34.85 0.66 -14.48
CA ASP A 239 34.53 0.50 -13.05
C ASP A 239 33.81 -0.80 -12.81
N ALA A 240 32.86 -1.14 -13.68
CA ALA A 240 32.12 -2.40 -13.63
C ALA A 240 33.05 -3.63 -13.70
N VAL A 241 34.05 -3.58 -14.55
CA VAL A 241 35.07 -4.66 -14.67
C VAL A 241 35.95 -4.72 -13.41
N ILE A 242 36.34 -3.57 -12.89
CA ILE A 242 37.13 -3.50 -11.62
C ILE A 242 36.34 -4.10 -10.48
N ALA A 243 35.08 -3.70 -10.31
CA ALA A 243 34.18 -4.25 -9.30
C ALA A 243 33.96 -5.76 -9.52
N GLY A 244 33.79 -6.21 -10.76
CA GLY A 244 33.61 -7.62 -11.10
C GLY A 244 34.75 -8.51 -10.65
N ARG A 245 36.00 -8.04 -10.75
CA ARG A 245 37.18 -8.77 -10.26
C ARG A 245 37.15 -9.01 -8.75
N LYS A 246 36.52 -8.13 -7.97
CA LYS A 246 36.41 -8.29 -6.53
C LYS A 246 35.46 -9.39 -6.11
N VAL A 247 34.59 -9.83 -7.01
CA VAL A 247 33.59 -10.90 -6.79
C VAL A 247 33.78 -12.05 -7.79
N ASP A 248 34.99 -12.24 -8.28
CA ASP A 248 35.39 -13.34 -9.18
C ASP A 248 34.62 -13.41 -10.53
N MET A 249 34.10 -12.29 -11.00
CA MET A 249 33.44 -12.21 -12.30
C MET A 249 34.47 -11.94 -13.41
N SER A 250 34.41 -12.75 -14.47
CA SER A 250 35.22 -12.49 -15.67
C SER A 250 34.74 -11.22 -16.38
N ARG A 251 35.65 -10.58 -17.15
CA ARG A 251 35.28 -9.41 -17.97
C ARG A 251 34.10 -9.70 -18.91
N ARG A 252 34.04 -10.88 -19.50
CA ARG A 252 32.94 -11.31 -20.37
C ARG A 252 31.63 -11.40 -19.60
N THR A 253 31.67 -11.97 -18.40
CA THR A 253 30.50 -12.09 -17.51
C THR A 253 29.97 -10.72 -17.11
N VAL A 254 30.85 -9.76 -16.82
CA VAL A 254 30.47 -8.38 -16.49
C VAL A 254 29.76 -7.71 -17.67
N TYR A 255 30.28 -7.79 -18.88
CA TYR A 255 29.61 -7.20 -20.05
C TYR A 255 28.26 -7.86 -20.34
N TYR A 256 28.17 -9.18 -20.16
CA TYR A 256 26.91 -9.90 -20.29
C TYR A 256 25.89 -9.45 -19.20
N ALA A 257 26.36 -9.27 -17.97
CA ALA A 257 25.50 -8.78 -16.88
C ALA A 257 25.00 -7.35 -17.14
N LEU A 258 25.88 -6.44 -17.63
CA LEU A 258 25.47 -5.09 -18.00
C LEU A 258 24.38 -5.10 -19.09
N ASP A 259 24.54 -5.90 -20.13
CA ASP A 259 23.53 -6.01 -21.20
C ASP A 259 22.23 -6.63 -20.65
N GLN A 260 22.32 -7.69 -19.87
CA GLN A 260 21.18 -8.34 -19.26
C GLN A 260 20.37 -7.38 -18.35
N LEU A 261 21.06 -6.65 -17.47
CA LEU A 261 20.40 -5.77 -16.49
C LEU A 261 19.78 -4.53 -17.13
N CYS A 262 20.28 -4.08 -18.29
CA CYS A 262 19.65 -3.03 -19.09
C CYS A 262 18.37 -3.50 -19.79
N ARG A 263 18.25 -4.79 -20.12
CA ARG A 263 17.15 -5.36 -20.92
C ARG A 263 16.05 -6.01 -20.09
N LEU A 264 16.17 -5.98 -18.78
CA LEU A 264 15.10 -6.49 -17.90
C LEU A 264 13.82 -5.68 -18.13
N LYS A 265 12.66 -6.29 -17.92
CA LYS A 265 11.35 -5.59 -17.92
C LYS A 265 11.36 -4.41 -16.95
N HIS A 266 12.03 -4.58 -15.80
CA HIS A 266 12.34 -3.51 -14.85
C HIS A 266 13.87 -3.40 -14.78
N PRO A 267 14.47 -2.52 -15.60
CA PRO A 267 15.92 -2.39 -15.67
C PRO A 267 16.49 -1.96 -14.32
N LEU A 268 17.59 -2.59 -13.90
CA LEU A 268 18.32 -2.16 -12.70
C LEU A 268 19.42 -1.13 -13.02
N ILE A 269 19.82 -1.05 -14.28
CA ILE A 269 20.77 -0.06 -14.78
C ILE A 269 20.31 0.48 -16.13
N GLU A 270 20.65 1.74 -16.38
CA GLU A 270 20.41 2.42 -17.64
C GLU A 270 21.73 2.76 -18.33
N LYS A 271 21.80 2.56 -19.63
CA LYS A 271 22.94 2.99 -20.43
C LYS A 271 22.74 4.43 -20.88
N LEU A 272 23.49 5.36 -20.31
CA LEU A 272 23.40 6.78 -20.64
C LEU A 272 24.10 7.10 -21.98
N GLN A 273 25.29 6.52 -22.19
CA GLN A 273 26.07 6.64 -23.41
C GLN A 273 27.02 5.45 -23.56
N HIS A 274 27.82 5.42 -24.60
CA HIS A 274 28.75 4.32 -24.80
C HIS A 274 29.72 4.15 -23.62
N GLY A 275 29.60 2.99 -22.92
CA GLY A 275 30.44 2.66 -21.77
C GLY A 275 30.12 3.39 -20.47
N VAL A 276 29.01 4.17 -20.37
CA VAL A 276 28.57 4.85 -19.14
C VAL A 276 27.16 4.42 -18.79
N TYR A 277 26.98 4.07 -17.55
CA TYR A 277 25.74 3.52 -16.98
C TYR A 277 25.31 4.28 -15.72
N ARG A 278 24.03 4.20 -15.40
CA ARG A 278 23.43 4.71 -14.16
C ARG A 278 22.63 3.59 -13.51
N LYS A 279 22.70 3.46 -12.18
CA LYS A 279 21.79 2.62 -11.42
C LYS A 279 20.40 3.25 -11.42
N LEU A 280 19.38 2.44 -11.64
CA LEU A 280 17.97 2.81 -11.50
C LEU A 280 17.39 2.34 -10.17
N MET A 281 18.21 1.65 -9.34
CA MET A 281 17.82 1.25 -8.00
C MET A 281 17.72 2.49 -7.12
N THR A 282 16.63 2.59 -6.37
CA THR A 282 16.55 3.61 -5.32
C THR A 282 17.58 3.28 -4.26
N GLU A 283 18.49 4.21 -4.01
CA GLU A 283 19.28 4.15 -2.81
C GLU A 283 18.40 3.97 -1.59
N ASN A 284 18.89 3.20 -0.62
CA ASN A 284 18.42 3.24 0.76
C ASN A 284 18.75 4.61 1.37
N THR A 285 18.24 5.69 0.77
CA THR A 285 18.30 7.00 1.42
C THR A 285 17.47 6.89 2.68
N ASP A 286 18.14 7.02 3.82
CA ASP A 286 17.59 7.09 5.17
C ASP A 286 16.74 8.37 5.39
N ALA A 287 16.03 8.84 4.37
CA ALA A 287 15.00 9.83 4.60
C ALA A 287 13.90 9.14 5.40
N PRO A 288 13.67 9.51 6.67
CA PRO A 288 12.55 9.00 7.41
C PRO A 288 11.30 9.36 6.60
N CYS A 289 10.48 8.38 6.29
CA CYS A 289 9.10 8.63 5.93
C CYS A 289 8.45 9.21 7.19
N THR A 290 8.65 10.48 7.40
CA THR A 290 7.90 11.28 8.35
C THR A 290 6.56 11.47 7.69
N ILE A 291 5.71 10.42 7.79
CA ILE A 291 4.28 10.67 7.79
C ILE A 291 4.14 11.63 8.96
N ALA A 292 3.93 12.90 8.63
CA ALA A 292 3.79 13.93 9.62
C ALA A 292 2.53 13.62 10.45
N LEU A 293 2.72 12.92 11.55
CA LEU A 293 1.79 12.93 12.67
C LEU A 293 1.71 14.32 13.34
N SER A 294 2.41 15.32 12.75
CA SER A 294 2.46 16.69 13.23
C SER A 294 1.11 17.39 13.20
N SER A 295 0.21 17.06 12.27
CA SER A 295 -1.10 17.70 12.21
C SER A 295 -2.08 17.23 13.31
N CYS A 296 -1.85 16.05 13.92
CA CYS A 296 -2.68 15.61 15.05
C CYS A 296 -2.22 16.16 16.40
N GLN A 297 -0.94 16.56 16.55
CA GLN A 297 -0.47 17.14 17.83
C GLN A 297 -0.91 18.60 17.96
N ASP A 298 -0.93 19.37 16.89
CA ASP A 298 -1.33 20.77 16.93
C ASP A 298 -2.84 20.94 17.19
N THR A 299 -3.67 20.02 16.70
CA THR A 299 -5.12 20.05 16.95
C THR A 299 -5.49 19.68 18.40
N VAL A 300 -4.71 18.79 19.03
CA VAL A 300 -4.93 18.41 20.43
C VAL A 300 -4.49 19.53 21.39
N GLN A 301 -3.39 20.23 21.06
CA GLN A 301 -2.94 21.36 21.88
C GLN A 301 -3.86 22.59 21.75
N SER A 302 -4.38 22.88 20.56
CA SER A 302 -5.32 23.98 20.36
C SER A 302 -6.67 23.74 21.06
N SER A 303 -7.16 22.50 21.09
CA SER A 303 -8.40 22.15 21.78
C SER A 303 -8.27 22.13 23.31
N GLN A 304 -7.07 21.83 23.85
CA GLN A 304 -6.81 21.93 25.29
C GLN A 304 -6.63 23.39 25.73
N SER A 305 -6.01 24.24 24.92
CA SER A 305 -5.90 25.69 25.21
C SER A 305 -7.25 26.39 25.19
N ALA A 306 -8.14 26.03 24.27
CA ALA A 306 -9.49 26.59 24.20
C ALA A 306 -10.37 26.15 25.43
N LYS A 307 -10.22 24.92 25.92
CA LYS A 307 -10.94 24.44 27.10
C LYS A 307 -10.44 25.07 28.40
N VAL A 308 -9.17 25.40 28.50
CA VAL A 308 -8.60 26.08 29.67
C VAL A 308 -9.04 27.55 29.71
N GLN A 309 -9.13 28.24 28.58
CA GLN A 309 -9.61 29.62 28.53
C GLN A 309 -11.12 29.74 28.86
N SER A 310 -11.95 28.80 28.39
CA SER A 310 -13.38 28.82 28.74
C SER A 310 -13.68 28.47 30.22
N ALA A 311 -12.81 27.68 30.87
CA ALA A 311 -12.94 27.39 32.29
C ALA A 311 -12.47 28.54 33.21
N THR A 312 -11.60 29.43 32.69
CA THR A 312 -11.12 30.59 33.45
C THR A 312 -12.10 31.76 33.40
N THR A 313 -12.87 31.88 32.34
CA THR A 313 -13.87 32.96 32.15
C THR A 313 -15.17 32.69 32.98
N LEU A 314 -15.49 31.42 33.27
CA LEU A 314 -16.67 31.04 34.06
C LEU A 314 -16.45 31.15 35.60
N LYS A 315 -15.21 31.39 36.07
CA LYS A 315 -14.91 31.56 37.49
C LYS A 315 -14.79 33.01 37.95
N SER A 316 -14.92 33.98 37.06
CA SER A 316 -14.84 35.41 37.38
C SER A 316 -16.20 36.15 37.47
N GLU A 317 -17.31 35.45 37.28
CA GLU A 317 -18.67 36.06 37.34
C GLU A 317 -19.48 35.73 38.59
N ASP A 318 -18.94 34.99 39.56
CA ASP A 318 -19.65 34.63 40.82
C ASP A 318 -19.11 35.36 42.08
N HIS A 319 -18.52 36.52 41.91
CA HIS A 319 -18.20 37.40 43.07
C HIS A 319 -18.38 38.89 42.67
N GLU A 320 -19.66 39.31 42.63
CA GLU A 320 -20.15 40.66 42.99
C GLU A 320 -21.61 40.57 43.48
#